data_14f4e07fa7ef7e0ac4faa5f2ce27d875
#
_entry.id   14f4e07fa7ef7e0ac4faa5f2ce27d875
#
_cell.length_a   1.000
_cell.length_b   1.000
_cell.length_c   1.000
_cell.angle_alpha   90.00
_cell.angle_beta   90.00
_cell.angle_gamma   90.00
#
_symmetry.space_group_name_H-M   'P 1'
#
loop_
_entity.id
_entity.type
_entity.pdbx_description
1 polymer ?
#
loop_
_entity_poly.entity_id
_entity_poly.type
_entity_poly.pdbx_seq_one_letter_code
_entity_poly.pdbx_strand_id
1 'polypeptide(L)'
;LLSYLPHMTHAATIAPALTIAPAPTLAPAQITDHSLLDDIQGLSLGVFLSGLGIHFLTLAGLITGQTAGLAVIISYISGYSFGVVFFAINLPFYFVAYKRLGVEFTVKSVLSVSVLSIVTTLLPHGFVIESLNPALGAVIFGSLVGLGLLAMFRHNGSLGGLGVIALLVQDATGFKAGWVQLITDAVIFSVALFLFPASVVAYSLLGAVTLNLIITFNHRRDRYIAT
;
A
#
# COMPACT_ATOMS: atom_id res chain seq x y z
N LEU A 1 -76.53 -51.01 -16.45
CA LEU A 1 -76.08 -51.01 -17.83
C LEU A 1 -74.75 -50.31 -17.99
N LEU A 2 -73.73 -51.16 -18.17
CA LEU A 2 -72.34 -50.83 -18.47
C LEU A 2 -72.26 -50.30 -19.90
N SER A 3 -71.44 -49.31 -20.14
CA SER A 3 -70.38 -49.27 -21.15
C SER A 3 -70.06 -47.89 -21.68
N TYR A 4 -68.80 -47.74 -21.99
CA TYR A 4 -68.07 -46.65 -22.69
C TYR A 4 -67.39 -45.58 -21.84
N LEU A 5 -66.13 -45.91 -21.52
CA LEU A 5 -65.07 -44.90 -21.31
C LEU A 5 -63.99 -45.16 -22.37
N PRO A 6 -63.62 -44.14 -23.18
CA PRO A 6 -62.45 -44.27 -24.06
C PRO A 6 -61.17 -43.97 -23.27
N HIS A 7 -60.22 -44.88 -23.38
CA HIS A 7 -58.86 -44.70 -22.87
C HIS A 7 -58.18 -43.57 -23.64
N MET A 8 -57.96 -42.40 -23.00
CA MET A 8 -57.00 -41.40 -23.49
C MET A 8 -55.64 -41.69 -22.92
N THR A 9 -54.79 -42.35 -23.69
CA THR A 9 -53.36 -42.43 -23.45
C THR A 9 -52.70 -41.13 -23.89
N HIS A 10 -52.49 -40.22 -22.93
CA HIS A 10 -51.61 -39.07 -23.17
C HIS A 10 -50.17 -39.56 -23.16
N ALA A 11 -49.60 -39.74 -24.33
CA ALA A 11 -48.13 -39.83 -24.49
C ALA A 11 -47.51 -38.48 -24.14
N ALA A 12 -46.90 -38.36 -22.96
CA ALA A 12 -46.11 -37.20 -22.58
C ALA A 12 -44.86 -37.18 -23.49
N THR A 13 -44.85 -36.27 -24.45
CA THR A 13 -43.65 -35.97 -25.25
C THR A 13 -42.62 -35.34 -24.34
N ILE A 14 -41.61 -36.10 -23.92
CA ILE A 14 -40.48 -35.59 -23.16
C ILE A 14 -39.66 -34.71 -24.12
N ALA A 15 -39.67 -33.40 -23.90
CA ALA A 15 -38.82 -32.46 -24.63
C ALA A 15 -37.34 -32.87 -24.45
N PRO A 16 -36.51 -32.81 -25.49
CA PRO A 16 -35.10 -33.15 -25.36
C PRO A 16 -34.45 -32.18 -24.34
N ALA A 17 -33.72 -32.79 -23.40
CA ALA A 17 -32.95 -32.05 -22.42
C ALA A 17 -32.00 -31.08 -23.12
N LEU A 18 -32.12 -29.80 -22.79
CA LEU A 18 -31.23 -28.77 -23.30
C LEU A 18 -29.82 -29.10 -22.81
N THR A 19 -28.97 -29.58 -23.68
CA THR A 19 -27.56 -29.83 -23.36
C THR A 19 -26.88 -28.48 -23.24
N ILE A 20 -26.76 -28.00 -22.00
CA ILE A 20 -25.96 -26.79 -21.72
C ILE A 20 -24.52 -27.08 -22.06
N ALA A 21 -24.01 -26.46 -23.11
CA ALA A 21 -22.59 -26.54 -23.43
C ALA A 21 -21.75 -26.14 -22.22
N PRO A 22 -20.68 -26.86 -21.87
CA PRO A 22 -19.83 -26.47 -20.76
C PRO A 22 -19.31 -25.07 -21.02
N ALA A 23 -19.40 -24.20 -19.98
CA ALA A 23 -18.87 -22.84 -20.03
C ALA A 23 -17.40 -22.88 -20.46
N PRO A 24 -16.95 -21.99 -21.36
CA PRO A 24 -15.57 -21.97 -21.76
C PRO A 24 -14.69 -21.85 -20.51
N THR A 25 -13.83 -22.83 -20.30
CA THR A 25 -12.79 -22.77 -19.27
C THR A 25 -11.89 -21.61 -19.65
N LEU A 26 -12.01 -20.49 -18.90
CA LEU A 26 -11.07 -19.39 -19.01
C LEU A 26 -9.68 -19.96 -18.72
N ALA A 27 -8.78 -19.83 -19.69
CA ALA A 27 -7.39 -20.18 -19.48
C ALA A 27 -6.88 -19.43 -18.25
N PRO A 28 -6.08 -20.05 -17.37
CA PRO A 28 -5.52 -19.35 -16.22
C PRO A 28 -4.81 -18.10 -16.74
N ALA A 29 -5.12 -16.95 -16.15
CA ALA A 29 -4.49 -15.68 -16.50
C ALA A 29 -2.97 -15.91 -16.44
N GLN A 30 -2.29 -15.73 -17.55
CA GLN A 30 -0.83 -15.81 -17.59
C GLN A 30 -0.33 -14.66 -16.72
N ILE A 31 0.36 -14.99 -15.63
CA ILE A 31 1.11 -14.02 -14.84
C ILE A 31 2.26 -13.60 -15.75
N THR A 32 2.10 -12.48 -16.45
CA THR A 32 3.19 -11.88 -17.23
C THR A 32 4.13 -11.22 -16.25
N ASP A 33 5.36 -11.68 -16.18
CA ASP A 33 6.41 -11.01 -15.42
C ASP A 33 6.57 -9.59 -15.99
N HIS A 34 6.65 -8.61 -15.08
CA HIS A 34 6.87 -7.22 -15.49
C HIS A 34 8.21 -7.08 -16.20
N SER A 35 8.24 -6.34 -17.30
CA SER A 35 9.50 -5.98 -17.94
C SER A 35 10.28 -4.99 -17.04
N LEU A 36 11.58 -4.89 -17.26
CA LEU A 36 12.42 -3.92 -16.54
C LEU A 36 11.91 -2.48 -16.72
N LEU A 37 11.36 -2.15 -17.90
CA LEU A 37 10.79 -0.83 -18.18
C LEU A 37 9.51 -0.58 -17.37
N ASP A 38 8.64 -1.59 -17.25
CA ASP A 38 7.43 -1.51 -16.43
C ASP A 38 7.80 -1.26 -14.96
N ASP A 39 8.80 -1.98 -14.46
CA ASP A 39 9.31 -1.81 -13.09
C ASP A 39 9.88 -0.42 -12.85
N ILE A 40 10.71 0.09 -13.75
CA ILE A 40 11.28 1.43 -13.66
C ILE A 40 10.15 2.47 -13.64
N GLN A 41 9.17 2.35 -14.53
CA GLN A 41 8.05 3.28 -14.62
C GLN A 41 7.19 3.22 -13.33
N GLY A 42 6.80 2.04 -12.89
CA GLY A 42 5.94 1.87 -11.73
C GLY A 42 6.61 2.30 -10.43
N LEU A 43 7.88 1.92 -10.22
CA LEU A 43 8.65 2.32 -9.06
C LEU A 43 8.93 3.83 -9.05
N SER A 44 9.28 4.42 -10.20
CA SER A 44 9.51 5.87 -10.30
C SER A 44 8.26 6.67 -9.99
N LEU A 45 7.10 6.26 -10.54
CA LEU A 45 5.81 6.88 -10.23
C LEU A 45 5.48 6.75 -8.74
N GLY A 46 5.66 5.55 -8.17
CA GLY A 46 5.40 5.29 -6.76
C GLY A 46 6.26 6.13 -5.83
N VAL A 47 7.55 6.24 -6.13
CA VAL A 47 8.51 7.07 -5.38
C VAL A 47 8.17 8.55 -5.50
N PHE A 48 7.86 9.04 -6.70
CA PHE A 48 7.51 10.45 -6.91
C PHE A 48 6.24 10.84 -6.15
N LEU A 49 5.16 10.05 -6.27
CA LEU A 49 3.92 10.29 -5.53
C LEU A 49 4.15 10.25 -4.02
N SER A 50 4.92 9.27 -3.53
CA SER A 50 5.24 9.17 -2.10
C SER A 50 6.08 10.35 -1.62
N GLY A 51 7.07 10.77 -2.40
CA GLY A 51 7.91 11.93 -2.09
C GLY A 51 7.11 13.22 -2.02
N LEU A 52 6.22 13.42 -2.98
CA LEU A 52 5.32 14.58 -3.00
C LEU A 52 4.35 14.55 -1.79
N GLY A 53 3.78 13.39 -1.47
CA GLY A 53 2.94 13.22 -0.29
C GLY A 53 3.67 13.55 1.01
N ILE A 54 4.90 13.05 1.20
CA ILE A 54 5.74 13.36 2.36
C ILE A 54 6.06 14.86 2.42
N HIS A 55 6.28 15.50 1.26
CA HIS A 55 6.50 16.95 1.23
C HIS A 55 5.28 17.72 1.75
N PHE A 56 4.06 17.37 1.33
CA PHE A 56 2.83 17.96 1.89
C PHE A 56 2.65 17.69 3.39
N LEU A 57 3.01 16.49 3.85
CA LEU A 57 2.99 16.17 5.27
C LEU A 57 3.91 17.10 6.08
N THR A 58 5.15 17.24 5.63
CA THR A 58 6.17 18.06 6.33
C THR A 58 5.86 19.55 6.26
N LEU A 59 5.32 20.05 5.13
CA LEU A 59 4.83 21.43 5.00
C LEU A 59 3.69 21.75 5.98
N ALA A 60 2.79 20.77 6.22
CA ALA A 60 1.71 20.93 7.19
C ALA A 60 2.19 20.74 8.66
N GLY A 61 3.47 20.45 8.89
CA GLY A 61 4.01 20.17 10.23
C GLY A 61 3.45 18.89 10.86
N LEU A 62 3.00 17.94 10.03
CA LEU A 62 2.36 16.71 10.48
C LEU A 62 3.38 15.57 10.58
N ILE A 63 2.96 14.49 11.25
CA ILE A 63 3.70 13.23 11.37
C ILE A 63 2.92 12.09 10.72
N THR A 64 3.53 10.92 10.61
CA THR A 64 2.87 9.70 10.11
C THR A 64 3.26 8.50 10.96
N GLY A 65 2.80 7.31 10.59
CA GLY A 65 3.12 6.06 11.26
C GLY A 65 4.37 5.37 10.71
N GLN A 66 4.64 4.20 11.25
CA GLN A 66 5.68 3.26 10.84
C GLN A 66 7.09 3.89 10.76
N THR A 67 7.97 3.36 9.91
CA THR A 67 9.34 3.86 9.73
C THR A 67 9.38 5.32 9.25
N ALA A 68 8.43 5.71 8.39
CA ALA A 68 8.33 7.07 7.92
C ALA A 68 7.97 8.04 9.06
N GLY A 69 7.07 7.63 9.97
CA GLY A 69 6.72 8.41 11.16
C GLY A 69 7.91 8.64 12.09
N LEU A 70 8.65 7.56 12.37
CA LEU A 70 9.88 7.66 13.15
C LEU A 70 10.89 8.61 12.50
N ALA A 71 11.05 8.52 11.17
CA ALA A 71 11.95 9.40 10.43
C ALA A 71 11.52 10.86 10.47
N VAL A 72 10.23 11.15 10.34
CA VAL A 72 9.69 12.52 10.45
C VAL A 72 9.93 13.09 11.84
N ILE A 73 9.62 12.34 12.89
CA ILE A 73 9.84 12.79 14.28
C ILE A 73 11.31 13.09 14.53
N ILE A 74 12.21 12.18 14.13
CA ILE A 74 13.66 12.41 14.30
C ILE A 74 14.12 13.61 13.46
N SER A 75 13.62 13.77 12.23
CA SER A 75 13.92 14.91 11.37
C SER A 75 13.54 16.23 12.05
N TYR A 76 12.37 16.33 12.64
CA TYR A 76 11.92 17.54 13.34
C TYR A 76 12.74 17.86 14.59
N ILE A 77 13.20 16.85 15.32
CA ILE A 77 13.98 17.05 16.55
C ILE A 77 15.45 17.34 16.23
N SER A 78 16.01 16.66 15.21
CA SER A 78 17.44 16.73 14.92
C SER A 78 17.82 17.83 13.92
N GLY A 79 16.86 18.31 13.13
CA GLY A 79 17.08 19.26 12.04
C GLY A 79 17.68 18.64 10.77
N TYR A 80 17.96 17.33 10.75
CA TYR A 80 18.35 16.64 9.50
C TYR A 80 17.17 16.50 8.56
N SER A 81 17.42 16.48 7.24
CA SER A 81 16.35 16.27 6.27
C SER A 81 15.68 14.90 6.47
N PHE A 82 14.37 14.84 6.23
CA PHE A 82 13.60 13.57 6.28
C PHE A 82 14.28 12.46 5.45
N GLY A 83 14.72 12.80 4.23
CA GLY A 83 15.35 11.82 3.33
C GLY A 83 16.58 11.15 3.94
N VAL A 84 17.48 11.93 4.55
CA VAL A 84 18.69 11.40 5.21
C VAL A 84 18.31 10.49 6.36
N VAL A 85 17.41 10.93 7.23
CA VAL A 85 16.97 10.14 8.40
C VAL A 85 16.26 8.86 7.95
N PHE A 86 15.36 8.97 6.97
CA PHE A 86 14.59 7.84 6.47
C PHE A 86 15.48 6.78 5.83
N PHE A 87 16.46 7.19 5.03
CA PHE A 87 17.44 6.28 4.46
C PHE A 87 18.24 5.54 5.55
N ALA A 88 18.76 6.29 6.54
CA ALA A 88 19.56 5.72 7.62
C ALA A 88 18.79 4.69 8.46
N ILE A 89 17.54 5.00 8.81
CA ILE A 89 16.67 4.09 9.59
C ILE A 89 16.35 2.82 8.80
N ASN A 90 16.27 2.89 7.49
CA ASN A 90 15.97 1.74 6.65
C ASN A 90 17.15 0.77 6.46
N LEU A 91 18.40 1.19 6.69
CA LEU A 91 19.59 0.34 6.48
C LEU A 91 19.50 -1.03 7.18
N PRO A 92 19.12 -1.15 8.46
CA PRO A 92 19.01 -2.46 9.12
C PRO A 92 17.96 -3.37 8.46
N PHE A 93 16.87 -2.78 7.96
CA PHE A 93 15.77 -3.54 7.35
C PHE A 93 16.16 -4.15 6.01
N TYR A 94 17.07 -3.53 5.26
CA TYR A 94 17.55 -4.09 3.99
C TYR A 94 18.37 -5.37 4.18
N PHE A 95 19.15 -5.46 5.25
CA PHE A 95 19.87 -6.68 5.57
C PHE A 95 18.90 -7.85 5.85
N VAL A 96 17.80 -7.55 6.54
CA VAL A 96 16.77 -8.52 6.84
C VAL A 96 15.98 -8.88 5.57
N ALA A 97 15.62 -7.89 4.76
CA ALA A 97 14.92 -8.10 3.49
C ALA A 97 15.74 -8.98 2.53
N TYR A 98 17.05 -8.73 2.41
CA TYR A 98 17.95 -9.54 1.59
C TYR A 98 17.91 -11.03 1.96
N LYS A 99 17.94 -11.33 3.26
CA LYS A 99 17.93 -12.72 3.74
C LYS A 99 16.57 -13.42 3.61
N ARG A 100 15.48 -12.69 3.60
CA ARG A 100 14.13 -13.24 3.74
C ARG A 100 13.24 -13.05 2.50
N LEU A 101 13.37 -11.94 1.81
CA LEU A 101 12.52 -11.58 0.67
C LEU A 101 13.27 -11.65 -0.68
N GLY A 102 14.58 -11.90 -0.62
CA GLY A 102 15.42 -12.09 -1.80
C GLY A 102 16.05 -10.82 -2.35
N VAL A 103 16.93 -11.01 -3.34
CA VAL A 103 17.78 -9.94 -3.90
C VAL A 103 16.95 -8.92 -4.66
N GLU A 104 16.03 -9.37 -5.50
CA GLU A 104 15.22 -8.50 -6.37
C GLU A 104 14.41 -7.48 -5.55
N PHE A 105 13.62 -7.97 -4.59
CA PHE A 105 12.85 -7.11 -3.67
C PHE A 105 13.76 -6.12 -2.95
N THR A 106 14.91 -6.59 -2.46
CA THR A 106 15.84 -5.74 -1.70
C THR A 106 16.42 -4.65 -2.57
N VAL A 107 16.90 -4.97 -3.77
CA VAL A 107 17.47 -3.99 -4.71
C VAL A 107 16.42 -2.95 -5.10
N LYS A 108 15.22 -3.38 -5.50
CA LYS A 108 14.11 -2.48 -5.83
C LYS A 108 13.76 -1.56 -4.66
N SER A 109 13.72 -2.10 -3.43
CA SER A 109 13.40 -1.30 -2.23
C SER A 109 14.52 -0.34 -1.86
N VAL A 110 15.79 -0.75 -1.91
CA VAL A 110 16.95 0.14 -1.66
C VAL A 110 16.98 1.29 -2.66
N LEU A 111 16.80 1.00 -3.94
CA LEU A 111 16.75 2.03 -4.98
C LEU A 111 15.58 2.97 -4.76
N SER A 112 14.38 2.45 -4.48
CA SER A 112 13.20 3.25 -4.23
C SER A 112 13.37 4.20 -3.04
N VAL A 113 13.90 3.70 -1.92
CA VAL A 113 14.16 4.55 -0.74
C VAL A 113 15.28 5.56 -1.00
N SER A 114 16.33 5.18 -1.74
CA SER A 114 17.40 6.11 -2.12
C SER A 114 16.85 7.26 -2.96
N VAL A 115 16.06 6.95 -3.98
CA VAL A 115 15.44 7.99 -4.84
C VAL A 115 14.43 8.81 -4.05
N LEU A 116 13.61 8.19 -3.18
CA LEU A 116 12.69 8.92 -2.29
C LEU A 116 13.44 9.90 -1.40
N SER A 117 14.56 9.47 -0.82
CA SER A 117 15.39 10.31 0.06
C SER A 117 15.94 11.51 -0.68
N ILE A 118 16.37 11.35 -1.92
CA ILE A 118 16.82 12.44 -2.79
C ILE A 118 15.65 13.37 -3.12
N VAL A 119 14.54 12.83 -3.59
CA VAL A 119 13.34 13.59 -3.96
C VAL A 119 12.83 14.42 -2.80
N THR A 120 12.66 13.84 -1.61
CA THR A 120 12.17 14.55 -0.41
C THR A 120 13.15 15.61 0.10
N THR A 121 14.44 15.47 -0.19
CA THR A 121 15.45 16.47 0.15
C THR A 121 15.44 17.64 -0.85
N LEU A 122 15.16 17.39 -2.13
CA LEU A 122 15.18 18.40 -3.18
C LEU A 122 13.84 19.16 -3.32
N LEU A 123 12.70 18.52 -3.10
CA LEU A 123 11.37 19.13 -3.26
C LEU A 123 11.22 20.48 -2.53
N PRO A 124 11.68 20.66 -1.27
CA PRO A 124 11.55 21.94 -0.56
C PRO A 124 12.26 23.12 -1.25
N HIS A 125 13.25 22.87 -2.12
CA HIS A 125 14.00 23.92 -2.81
C HIS A 125 13.28 24.41 -4.08
N GLY A 126 12.43 23.58 -4.68
CA GLY A 126 11.75 23.90 -5.93
C GLY A 126 10.24 24.09 -5.82
N PHE A 127 9.67 23.78 -4.66
CA PHE A 127 8.23 23.77 -4.48
C PHE A 127 7.85 24.32 -3.10
N VAL A 128 7.48 25.59 -3.06
CA VAL A 128 7.13 26.32 -1.84
C VAL A 128 5.63 26.65 -1.85
N ILE A 129 4.95 26.32 -0.77
CA ILE A 129 3.54 26.69 -0.51
C ILE A 129 3.52 27.62 0.69
N GLU A 130 2.97 28.83 0.52
CA GLU A 130 2.93 29.82 1.59
C GLU A 130 2.02 29.43 2.76
N SER A 131 0.92 28.76 2.49
CA SER A 131 0.01 28.26 3.52
C SER A 131 -0.69 26.98 3.08
N LEU A 132 -0.80 26.03 3.99
CA LEU A 132 -1.49 24.77 3.76
C LEU A 132 -2.38 24.45 4.96
N ASN A 133 -3.67 24.25 4.72
CA ASN A 133 -4.56 23.76 5.75
C ASN A 133 -4.11 22.35 6.21
N PRO A 134 -3.88 22.12 7.52
CA PRO A 134 -3.35 20.83 8.01
C PRO A 134 -4.25 19.63 7.66
N ALA A 135 -5.57 19.78 7.68
CA ALA A 135 -6.48 18.69 7.31
C ALA A 135 -6.36 18.36 5.82
N LEU A 136 -6.26 19.38 4.95
CA LEU A 136 -6.05 19.18 3.52
C LEU A 136 -4.68 18.55 3.25
N GLY A 137 -3.64 19.02 3.92
CA GLY A 137 -2.29 18.43 3.85
C GLY A 137 -2.28 16.95 4.25
N ALA A 138 -3.00 16.59 5.31
CA ALA A 138 -3.15 15.22 5.76
C ALA A 138 -3.83 14.32 4.70
N VAL A 139 -4.93 14.79 4.10
CA VAL A 139 -5.66 14.03 3.07
C VAL A 139 -4.81 13.90 1.80
N ILE A 140 -4.15 14.96 1.35
CA ILE A 140 -3.25 14.93 0.19
C ILE A 140 -2.10 13.95 0.44
N PHE A 141 -1.44 14.04 1.61
CA PHE A 141 -0.40 13.09 2.01
C PHE A 141 -0.88 11.65 1.93
N GLY A 142 -1.97 11.33 2.63
CA GLY A 142 -2.50 9.96 2.68
C GLY A 142 -2.87 9.43 1.30
N SER A 143 -3.45 10.28 0.44
CA SER A 143 -3.82 9.93 -0.93
C SER A 143 -2.62 9.65 -1.81
N LEU A 144 -1.64 10.55 -1.83
CA LEU A 144 -0.47 10.43 -2.69
C LEU A 144 0.42 9.26 -2.26
N VAL A 145 0.69 9.12 -0.95
CA VAL A 145 1.52 8.01 -0.46
C VAL A 145 0.79 6.68 -0.61
N GLY A 146 -0.51 6.63 -0.35
CA GLY A 146 -1.30 5.42 -0.56
C GLY A 146 -1.26 4.92 -2.00
N LEU A 147 -1.46 5.80 -2.98
CA LEU A 147 -1.34 5.48 -4.41
C LEU A 147 0.10 5.12 -4.80
N GLY A 148 1.08 5.85 -4.27
CA GLY A 148 2.50 5.58 -4.49
C GLY A 148 2.91 4.19 -4.01
N LEU A 149 2.50 3.81 -2.81
CA LEU A 149 2.75 2.47 -2.26
C LEU A 149 2.07 1.37 -3.08
N LEU A 150 0.83 1.58 -3.54
CA LEU A 150 0.14 0.62 -4.42
C LEU A 150 0.89 0.41 -5.74
N ALA A 151 1.41 1.48 -6.35
CA ALA A 151 2.23 1.38 -7.55
C ALA A 151 3.49 0.55 -7.27
N MET A 152 4.19 0.81 -6.15
CA MET A 152 5.40 0.07 -5.79
C MET A 152 5.14 -1.40 -5.47
N PHE A 153 4.06 -1.72 -4.75
CA PHE A 153 3.71 -3.11 -4.41
C PHE A 153 3.44 -3.97 -5.64
N ARG A 154 2.88 -3.38 -6.70
CA ARG A 154 2.68 -4.08 -7.98
C ARG A 154 3.98 -4.51 -8.64
N HIS A 155 5.05 -3.75 -8.41
CA HIS A 155 6.36 -3.97 -9.01
C HIS A 155 7.35 -4.63 -8.04
N ASN A 156 6.83 -5.33 -7.02
CA ASN A 156 7.64 -6.03 -6.01
C ASN A 156 8.65 -5.11 -5.30
N GLY A 157 8.28 -3.85 -5.10
CA GLY A 157 9.05 -2.84 -4.39
C GLY A 157 8.35 -2.35 -3.12
N SER A 158 9.11 -1.75 -2.22
CA SER A 158 8.61 -1.20 -0.96
C SER A 158 9.44 0.00 -0.52
N LEU A 159 8.87 0.86 0.30
CA LEU A 159 9.64 1.86 1.05
C LEU A 159 10.32 1.27 2.30
N GLY A 160 10.34 -0.06 2.42
CA GLY A 160 11.08 -0.79 3.47
C GLY A 160 10.50 -0.62 4.87
N GLY A 161 11.37 -0.78 5.85
CA GLY A 161 11.10 -0.48 7.23
C GLY A 161 10.30 -1.53 8.00
N LEU A 162 9.49 -1.05 8.91
CA LEU A 162 8.72 -1.88 9.85
C LEU A 162 7.75 -2.83 9.17
N GLY A 163 7.30 -2.54 7.93
CA GLY A 163 6.48 -3.47 7.16
C GLY A 163 7.16 -4.81 6.89
N VAL A 164 8.46 -4.80 6.61
CA VAL A 164 9.26 -6.03 6.44
C VAL A 164 9.32 -6.82 7.73
N ILE A 165 9.57 -6.14 8.87
CA ILE A 165 9.57 -6.79 10.19
C ILE A 165 8.20 -7.39 10.52
N ALA A 166 7.12 -6.68 10.21
CA ALA A 166 5.76 -7.16 10.45
C ALA A 166 5.46 -8.47 9.69
N LEU A 167 5.92 -8.59 8.44
CA LEU A 167 5.81 -9.82 7.66
C LEU A 167 6.62 -10.95 8.29
N LEU A 168 7.85 -10.67 8.74
CA LEU A 168 8.70 -11.68 9.37
C LEU A 168 8.13 -12.19 10.69
N VAL A 169 7.55 -11.30 11.50
CA VAL A 169 6.84 -11.70 12.72
C VAL A 169 5.66 -12.59 12.37
N GLN A 170 4.90 -12.25 11.33
CA GLN A 170 3.78 -13.07 10.88
C GLN A 170 4.25 -14.46 10.44
N ASP A 171 5.31 -14.54 9.66
CA ASP A 171 5.84 -15.81 9.14
C ASP A 171 6.41 -16.69 10.28
N ALA A 172 7.05 -16.06 11.26
CA ALA A 172 7.67 -16.79 12.36
C ALA A 172 6.68 -17.23 13.47
N THR A 173 5.62 -16.46 13.70
CA THR A 173 4.74 -16.62 14.88
C THR A 173 3.28 -16.85 14.54
N GLY A 174 2.86 -16.60 13.28
CA GLY A 174 1.46 -16.57 12.90
C GLY A 174 0.71 -15.28 13.33
N PHE A 175 1.35 -14.38 14.08
CA PHE A 175 0.76 -13.12 14.49
C PHE A 175 0.67 -12.17 13.29
N LYS A 176 -0.55 -11.74 12.93
CA LYS A 176 -0.80 -11.01 11.69
C LYS A 176 0.01 -9.71 11.60
N ALA A 177 0.69 -9.50 10.48
CA ALA A 177 1.52 -8.31 10.20
C ALA A 177 0.77 -6.99 10.45
N GLY A 178 -0.52 -6.93 10.13
CA GLY A 178 -1.34 -5.75 10.38
C GLY A 178 -1.43 -5.35 11.86
N TRP A 179 -1.44 -6.31 12.79
CA TRP A 179 -1.40 -6.01 14.21
C TRP A 179 -0.04 -5.47 14.64
N VAL A 180 1.06 -6.03 14.10
CA VAL A 180 2.41 -5.51 14.38
C VAL A 180 2.50 -4.05 13.95
N GLN A 181 2.03 -3.74 12.75
CA GLN A 181 2.01 -2.35 12.23
C GLN A 181 1.14 -1.44 13.09
N LEU A 182 -0.07 -1.87 13.45
CA LEU A 182 -0.98 -1.08 14.28
C LEU A 182 -0.40 -0.79 15.67
N ILE A 183 0.23 -1.77 16.31
CA ILE A 183 0.90 -1.59 17.61
C ILE A 183 2.06 -0.60 17.47
N THR A 184 2.86 -0.73 16.42
CA THR A 184 3.96 0.18 16.16
C THR A 184 3.46 1.61 15.93
N ASP A 185 2.39 1.78 15.14
CA ASP A 185 1.78 3.08 14.92
C ASP A 185 1.22 3.67 16.22
N ALA A 186 0.54 2.85 17.04
CA ALA A 186 0.05 3.28 18.35
C ALA A 186 1.18 3.78 19.26
N VAL A 187 2.33 3.10 19.26
CA VAL A 187 3.52 3.54 20.04
C VAL A 187 4.05 4.86 19.48
N ILE A 188 4.22 4.99 18.15
CA ILE A 188 4.72 6.21 17.50
C ILE A 188 3.80 7.40 17.80
N PHE A 189 2.49 7.24 17.61
CA PHE A 189 1.52 8.30 17.88
C PHE A 189 1.40 8.63 19.38
N SER A 190 1.58 7.63 20.27
CA SER A 190 1.64 7.89 21.72
C SER A 190 2.85 8.73 22.09
N VAL A 191 4.03 8.40 21.56
CA VAL A 191 5.24 9.21 21.75
C VAL A 191 5.05 10.62 21.17
N ALA A 192 4.41 10.71 20.01
CA ALA A 192 4.14 11.99 19.37
C ALA A 192 3.24 12.92 20.22
N LEU A 193 2.31 12.40 21.00
CA LEU A 193 1.46 13.19 21.91
C LEU A 193 2.26 13.90 23.01
N PHE A 194 3.45 13.40 23.38
CA PHE A 194 4.35 14.05 24.32
C PHE A 194 5.25 15.10 23.66
N LEU A 195 5.46 15.02 22.35
CA LEU A 195 6.41 15.85 21.61
C LEU A 195 5.71 16.95 20.82
N PHE A 196 4.47 16.77 20.42
CA PHE A 196 3.72 17.65 19.53
C PHE A 196 2.34 18.01 20.09
N PRO A 197 1.75 19.15 19.68
CA PRO A 197 0.39 19.51 20.03
C PRO A 197 -0.62 18.42 19.60
N ALA A 198 -1.66 18.21 20.40
CA ALA A 198 -2.70 17.20 20.10
C ALA A 198 -3.39 17.43 18.74
N SER A 199 -3.50 18.68 18.27
CA SER A 199 -4.02 19.00 16.94
C SER A 199 -3.15 18.44 15.83
N VAL A 200 -1.82 18.50 15.95
CA VAL A 200 -0.88 17.90 15.00
C VAL A 200 -1.10 16.39 14.93
N VAL A 201 -1.19 15.73 16.09
CA VAL A 201 -1.44 14.28 16.16
C VAL A 201 -2.78 13.92 15.56
N ALA A 202 -3.84 14.70 15.82
CA ALA A 202 -5.18 14.45 15.27
C ALA A 202 -5.21 14.54 13.74
N TYR A 203 -4.60 15.58 13.14
CA TYR A 203 -4.51 15.69 11.68
C TYR A 203 -3.59 14.62 11.08
N SER A 204 -2.54 14.24 11.79
CA SER A 204 -1.65 13.14 11.37
C SER A 204 -2.37 11.80 11.32
N LEU A 205 -3.24 11.52 12.30
CA LEU A 205 -4.12 10.35 12.29
C LEU A 205 -5.09 10.37 11.09
N LEU A 206 -5.63 11.54 10.73
CA LEU A 206 -6.46 11.69 9.53
C LEU A 206 -5.69 11.27 8.27
N GLY A 207 -4.43 11.71 8.15
CA GLY A 207 -3.55 11.31 7.04
C GLY A 207 -3.26 9.81 7.02
N ALA A 208 -2.95 9.22 8.17
CA ALA A 208 -2.73 7.78 8.30
C ALA A 208 -3.97 6.95 7.96
N VAL A 209 -5.14 7.39 8.40
CA VAL A 209 -6.43 6.74 8.05
C VAL A 209 -6.69 6.85 6.54
N THR A 210 -6.50 8.02 5.93
CA THR A 210 -6.67 8.21 4.48
C THR A 210 -5.76 7.28 3.70
N LEU A 211 -4.47 7.19 4.06
CA LEU A 211 -3.49 6.29 3.46
C LEU A 211 -3.95 4.83 3.54
N ASN A 212 -4.32 4.39 4.73
CA ASN A 212 -4.73 3.01 4.97
C ASN A 212 -6.04 2.66 4.24
N LEU A 213 -7.00 3.57 4.14
CA LEU A 213 -8.21 3.37 3.35
C LEU A 213 -7.89 3.18 1.86
N ILE A 214 -7.02 4.01 1.29
CA ILE A 214 -6.62 3.88 -0.11
C ILE A 214 -5.96 2.54 -0.36
N ILE A 215 -5.03 2.11 0.49
CA ILE A 215 -4.40 0.79 0.35
C ILE A 215 -5.45 -0.31 0.50
N THR A 216 -6.29 -0.27 1.53
CA THR A 216 -7.26 -1.34 1.83
C THR A 216 -8.26 -1.53 0.70
N PHE A 217 -8.79 -0.43 0.13
CA PHE A 217 -9.77 -0.52 -0.95
C PHE A 217 -9.16 -0.91 -2.31
N ASN A 218 -7.88 -0.59 -2.53
CA ASN A 218 -7.24 -0.77 -3.84
C ASN A 218 -6.22 -1.92 -3.88
N HIS A 219 -5.77 -2.46 -2.74
CA HIS A 219 -4.84 -3.60 -2.70
C HIS A 219 -5.58 -4.94 -2.74
N ARG A 220 -6.42 -5.15 -3.77
CA ARG A 220 -7.14 -6.41 -3.99
C ARG A 220 -6.56 -7.12 -5.20
N ARG A 221 -5.93 -8.28 -4.97
CA ARG A 221 -5.31 -9.11 -6.01
C ARG A 221 -6.30 -9.67 -7.04
N ASP A 222 -7.59 -9.73 -6.69
CA ASP A 222 -8.68 -10.34 -7.45
C ASP A 222 -9.42 -9.37 -8.38
N ARG A 223 -9.10 -8.07 -8.40
CA ARG A 223 -9.82 -7.05 -9.18
C ARG A 223 -9.08 -6.50 -10.40
N TYR A 224 -7.85 -6.93 -10.64
CA TYR A 224 -7.07 -6.44 -11.78
C TYR A 224 -6.98 -7.48 -12.89
N ILE A 225 -8.13 -7.81 -13.46
CA ILE A 225 -8.17 -8.40 -14.80
C ILE A 225 -8.66 -7.26 -15.70
N ALA A 226 -7.72 -6.52 -16.29
CA ALA A 226 -8.03 -5.69 -17.44
C ALA A 226 -8.28 -6.66 -18.61
N THR A 227 -9.53 -6.84 -18.99
CA THR A 227 -9.95 -7.50 -20.24
C THR A 227 -9.83 -6.51 -21.38
#